data_3953196a77de1efd517a8d38e1869365
#
_entry.id   3953196a77de1efd517a8d38e1869365
#
_cell.length_a   1.000
_cell.length_b   1.000
_cell.length_c   1.000
_cell.angle_alpha   90.00
_cell.angle_beta   90.00
_cell.angle_gamma   90.00
#
_symmetry.space_group_name_H-M   'P 1'
#
loop_
_entity.id
_entity.type
_entity.pdbx_description
1 polymer ?
#
loop_
_entity_poly.entity_id
_entity_poly.type
_entity_poly.pdbx_seq_one_letter_code
_entity_poly.pdbx_strand_id
1 'polypeptide(L)'
;MTETTFGPISFEEFRRLVAQELQVDEARVVPEASFIADLQADSIRLVELLLRLEEAGIHIPLEEAWDVETVGDAYELYLRQAQSGHGFQSLASLP
;
A
#
# COMPACT_ATOMS: atom_id res chain seq x y z
N MET A 1 -17.36 -9.71 -15.26
CA MET A 1 -17.16 -9.64 -14.96
C MET A 1 -16.43 -9.68 -14.31
N THR A 2 -16.09 -9.74 -14.07
CA THR A 2 -15.61 -9.77 -13.66
C THR A 2 -14.89 -9.91 -13.01
N GLU A 3 -14.65 -9.93 -12.57
CA GLU A 3 -14.07 -10.05 -12.02
C GLU A 3 -13.22 -10.48 -11.62
N THR A 4 -13.15 -10.76 -11.34
CA THR A 4 -12.32 -11.47 -11.29
C THR A 4 -11.16 -11.03 -10.93
N THR A 5 -10.89 -10.40 -10.38
CA THR A 5 -9.81 -9.85 -10.10
C THR A 5 -9.26 -10.42 -8.94
N PHE A 6 -8.53 -11.36 -8.97
CA PHE A 6 -7.83 -11.87 -7.90
C PHE A 6 -6.46 -11.32 -7.77
N GLY A 7 -5.98 -10.57 -8.62
CA GLY A 7 -4.64 -10.04 -8.53
C GLY A 7 -4.57 -8.78 -7.69
N PRO A 8 -3.43 -8.18 -7.54
CA PRO A 8 -3.30 -6.93 -6.81
C PRO A 8 -4.04 -5.81 -7.52
N ILE A 9 -4.39 -4.79 -6.79
CA ILE A 9 -5.08 -3.67 -7.42
C ILE A 9 -4.09 -2.84 -8.21
N SER A 10 -4.59 -2.04 -9.12
CA SER A 10 -3.74 -1.22 -9.94
C SER A 10 -3.20 -0.06 -9.14
N PHE A 11 -2.16 0.58 -9.68
CA PHE A 11 -1.61 1.75 -9.01
C PHE A 11 -2.68 2.85 -8.96
N GLU A 12 -3.53 2.94 -9.94
CA GLU A 12 -4.56 3.96 -9.93
C GLU A 12 -5.52 3.77 -8.79
N GLU A 13 -5.90 2.56 -8.49
CA GLU A 13 -6.76 2.31 -7.39
C GLU A 13 -6.04 2.57 -6.08
N PHE A 14 -4.77 2.17 -5.99
CA PHE A 14 -3.96 2.41 -4.81
C PHE A 14 -3.86 3.92 -4.58
N ARG A 15 -3.61 4.68 -5.65
CA ARG A 15 -3.49 6.12 -5.55
C ARG A 15 -4.78 6.74 -5.02
N ARG A 16 -5.91 6.25 -5.50
CA ARG A 16 -7.17 6.80 -5.08
C ARG A 16 -7.39 6.57 -3.59
N LEU A 17 -7.04 5.39 -3.09
CA LEU A 17 -7.19 5.10 -1.69
C LEU A 17 -6.29 6.00 -0.84
N VAL A 18 -5.05 6.16 -1.28
CA VAL A 18 -4.13 7.01 -0.55
C VAL A 18 -4.64 8.45 -0.53
N ALA A 19 -5.11 8.92 -1.68
CA ALA A 19 -5.59 10.29 -1.76
C ALA A 19 -6.78 10.52 -0.84
N GLN A 20 -7.67 9.55 -0.77
CA GLN A 20 -8.82 9.69 0.07
C GLN A 20 -8.43 9.69 1.55
N GLU A 21 -7.53 8.81 1.94
CA GLU A 21 -7.16 8.75 3.33
C GLU A 21 -6.37 9.97 3.78
N LEU A 22 -5.51 10.47 2.93
CA LEU A 22 -4.71 11.63 3.29
C LEU A 22 -5.42 12.94 2.94
N GLN A 23 -6.55 12.85 2.26
CA GLN A 23 -7.34 14.01 1.89
C GLN A 23 -6.54 14.96 1.02
N VAL A 24 -5.89 14.42 0.02
CA VAL A 24 -5.14 15.22 -0.93
C VAL A 24 -5.64 14.90 -2.32
N ASP A 25 -5.26 15.72 -3.29
CA ASP A 25 -5.66 15.52 -4.64
C ASP A 25 -5.01 14.29 -5.19
N GLU A 26 -5.72 13.49 -5.97
CA GLU A 26 -5.12 12.32 -6.59
C GLU A 26 -3.95 12.71 -7.46
N ALA A 27 -4.00 13.87 -8.07
CA ALA A 27 -2.93 14.31 -8.94
C ALA A 27 -1.62 14.47 -8.19
N ARG A 28 -1.67 14.62 -6.87
CA ARG A 28 -0.44 14.76 -6.11
C ARG A 28 0.10 13.41 -5.69
N VAL A 29 -0.67 12.36 -5.81
CA VAL A 29 -0.25 11.04 -5.39
C VAL A 29 0.38 10.34 -6.57
N VAL A 30 1.63 10.68 -6.82
CA VAL A 30 2.37 10.08 -7.93
C VAL A 30 3.46 9.21 -7.34
N PRO A 31 4.03 8.29 -8.12
CA PRO A 31 4.99 7.36 -7.53
C PRO A 31 6.16 8.03 -6.85
N GLU A 32 6.58 9.18 -7.36
CA GLU A 32 7.73 9.87 -6.77
C GLU A 32 7.37 10.71 -5.56
N ALA A 33 6.11 10.86 -5.25
CA ALA A 33 5.71 11.73 -4.15
C ALA A 33 6.10 11.15 -2.80
N SER A 34 6.73 11.96 -1.98
CA SER A 34 7.12 11.55 -0.66
C SER A 34 5.91 11.69 0.27
N PHE A 35 5.64 10.68 1.09
CA PHE A 35 4.52 10.78 2.00
C PHE A 35 4.70 11.96 2.94
N ILE A 36 5.89 12.16 3.44
CA ILE A 36 6.12 13.21 4.40
C ILE A 36 6.32 14.56 3.76
N ALA A 37 7.18 14.63 2.77
CA ALA A 37 7.51 15.92 2.18
C ALA A 37 6.46 16.44 1.23
N ASP A 38 5.90 15.58 0.41
CA ASP A 38 4.97 16.03 -0.60
C ASP A 38 3.52 15.92 -0.17
N LEU A 39 3.17 14.89 0.56
CA LEU A 39 1.80 14.69 0.97
C LEU A 39 1.59 15.11 2.42
N GLN A 40 2.65 15.47 3.09
CA GLN A 40 2.59 16.00 4.44
C GLN A 40 1.94 15.06 5.44
N ALA A 41 2.16 13.79 5.27
CA ALA A 41 1.62 12.81 6.18
C ALA A 41 2.63 12.56 7.28
N ASP A 42 2.24 12.71 8.53
CA ASP A 42 3.17 12.43 9.62
C ASP A 42 3.02 10.96 10.01
N SER A 43 3.74 10.54 11.03
CA SER A 43 3.76 9.14 11.39
C SER A 43 2.39 8.63 11.76
N ILE A 44 1.61 9.41 12.44
CA ILE A 44 0.29 8.98 12.85
C ILE A 44 -0.61 8.79 11.64
N ARG A 45 -0.52 9.73 10.69
CA ARG A 45 -1.32 9.61 9.51
C ARG A 45 -0.91 8.39 8.71
N LEU A 46 0.39 8.09 8.69
CA LEU A 46 0.85 6.93 7.95
C LEU A 46 0.35 5.64 8.58
N VAL A 47 0.32 5.57 9.90
CA VAL A 47 -0.20 4.39 10.55
C VAL A 47 -1.70 4.25 10.26
N GLU A 48 -2.42 5.36 10.28
CA GLU A 48 -3.83 5.31 9.98
C GLU A 48 -4.05 4.87 8.53
N LEU A 49 -3.20 5.35 7.63
CA LEU A 49 -3.30 4.95 6.24
C LEU A 49 -3.10 3.45 6.10
N LEU A 50 -2.10 2.91 6.80
CA LEU A 50 -1.85 1.49 6.70
C LEU A 50 -3.05 0.68 7.21
N LEU A 51 -3.68 1.13 8.28
CA LEU A 51 -4.83 0.44 8.80
C LEU A 51 -6.00 0.48 7.81
N ARG A 52 -6.19 1.63 7.15
CA ARG A 52 -7.26 1.72 6.20
C ARG A 52 -6.98 0.87 4.97
N LEU A 53 -5.74 0.85 4.53
CA LEU A 53 -5.40 0.03 3.39
C LEU A 53 -5.62 -1.44 3.73
N GLU A 54 -5.35 -1.83 4.96
CA GLU A 54 -5.56 -3.18 5.34
C GLU A 54 -7.04 -3.53 5.31
N GLU A 55 -7.89 -2.62 5.68
CA GLU A 55 -9.31 -2.86 5.61
C GLU A 55 -9.75 -3.04 4.16
N ALA A 56 -9.04 -2.45 3.23
CA ALA A 56 -9.36 -2.59 1.82
C ALA A 56 -8.69 -3.80 1.19
N GLY A 57 -8.01 -4.62 1.99
CA GLY A 57 -7.36 -5.80 1.46
C GLY A 57 -5.92 -5.59 1.03
N ILE A 58 -5.36 -4.42 1.32
CA ILE A 58 -3.99 -4.13 0.93
C ILE A 58 -3.13 -4.24 2.15
N HIS A 59 -2.34 -5.29 2.22
CA HIS A 59 -1.52 -5.52 3.40
C HIS A 59 -0.10 -5.03 3.17
N ILE A 60 0.36 -4.13 4.01
CA ILE A 60 1.73 -3.65 3.97
C ILE A 60 2.27 -3.81 5.38
N PRO A 61 3.25 -4.68 5.58
CA PRO A 61 3.76 -4.92 6.93
C PRO A 61 4.34 -3.66 7.55
N LEU A 62 3.97 -3.39 8.77
CA LEU A 62 4.40 -2.16 9.40
C LEU A 62 5.91 -2.11 9.54
N GLU A 63 6.53 -3.22 9.84
CA GLU A 63 7.96 -3.19 10.00
C GLU A 63 8.69 -2.87 8.73
N GLU A 64 8.12 -3.15 7.57
CA GLU A 64 8.76 -2.78 6.33
C GLU A 64 8.32 -1.40 5.88
N ALA A 65 7.22 -0.93 6.39
CA ALA A 65 6.72 0.38 6.00
C ALA A 65 7.66 1.50 6.45
N TRP A 66 8.50 1.24 7.45
CA TRP A 66 9.42 2.27 7.88
C TRP A 66 10.45 2.61 6.82
N ASP A 67 10.68 1.73 5.87
CA ASP A 67 11.64 2.00 4.81
C ASP A 67 10.98 2.64 3.61
N VAL A 68 9.67 2.83 3.64
CA VAL A 68 8.96 3.42 2.53
C VAL A 68 9.03 4.92 2.63
N GLU A 69 9.43 5.59 1.55
CA GLU A 69 9.47 7.02 1.51
C GLU A 69 8.47 7.59 0.53
N THR A 70 8.25 6.93 -0.58
CA THR A 70 7.38 7.46 -1.62
C THR A 70 6.19 6.56 -1.84
N VAL A 71 5.22 7.09 -2.55
CA VAL A 71 4.02 6.32 -2.88
C VAL A 71 4.41 5.10 -3.69
N GLY A 72 5.37 5.26 -4.60
CA GLY A 72 5.82 4.14 -5.41
C GLY A 72 6.44 3.05 -4.56
N ASP A 73 7.22 3.45 -3.53
CA ASP A 73 7.83 2.46 -2.65
C ASP A 73 6.73 1.66 -1.94
N ALA A 74 5.68 2.32 -1.51
CA ALA A 74 4.61 1.64 -0.81
C ALA A 74 3.89 0.68 -1.74
N TYR A 75 3.65 1.10 -2.96
CA TYR A 75 2.95 0.25 -3.90
C TYR A 75 3.81 -0.95 -4.26
N GLU A 76 5.12 -0.77 -4.41
CA GLU A 76 5.98 -1.88 -4.72
C GLU A 76 6.03 -2.87 -3.56
N LEU A 77 6.04 -2.38 -2.34
CA LEU A 77 6.04 -3.25 -1.20
C LEU A 77 4.74 -4.05 -1.17
N TYR A 78 3.63 -3.39 -1.45
CA TYR A 78 2.35 -4.07 -1.50
C TYR A 78 2.37 -5.18 -2.57
N LEU A 79 2.94 -4.88 -3.73
CA LEU A 79 2.97 -5.87 -4.79
C LEU A 79 3.83 -7.08 -4.39
N ARG A 80 4.93 -6.81 -3.74
CA ARG A 80 5.78 -7.91 -3.31
C ARG A 80 5.06 -8.76 -2.29
N GLN A 81 4.33 -8.15 -1.36
CA GLN A 81 3.60 -8.90 -0.38
C GLN A 81 2.48 -9.71 -1.03
N ALA A 82 1.83 -9.14 -2.02
CA ALA A 82 0.75 -9.84 -2.68
C ALA A 82 1.29 -11.05 -3.43
N GLN A 83 2.46 -10.90 -4.03
CA GLN A 83 3.01 -12.00 -4.75
C GLN A 83 3.55 -13.09 -3.87
N SER A 84 4.14 -12.73 -2.74
CA SER A 84 4.70 -13.74 -1.92
C SER A 84 3.69 -14.25 -0.95
N GLY A 85 2.50 -13.74 -0.99
CA GLY A 85 1.49 -14.15 -0.07
C GLY A 85 1.29 -15.61 -0.09
N HIS A 86 1.50 -16.24 -1.20
CA HIS A 86 1.33 -17.55 -1.21
C HIS A 86 2.48 -18.20 -0.75
N GLY A 87 3.51 -17.71 -1.09
CA GLY A 87 4.64 -18.32 -0.67
C GLY A 87 4.58 -18.47 0.76
N PHE A 88 4.06 -17.59 1.38
CA PHE A 88 4.11 -17.55 2.66
C PHE A 88 3.39 -18.67 3.24
N GLN A 89 2.49 -19.17 2.66
CA GLN A 89 1.83 -20.14 3.14
C GLN A 89 2.64 -21.24 3.25
N SER A 90 3.42 -21.38 2.37
CA SER A 90 4.17 -22.47 2.41
C SER A 90 4.85 -22.59 3.63
N LEU A 91 5.15 -21.78 4.17
CA LEU A 91 5.86 -21.86 5.21
C LEU A 91 5.22 -22.38 6.20
N ALA A 92 4.28 -22.04 6.11
CA ALA A 92 3.63 -22.42 7.13
C ALA A 92 3.87 -23.74 7.15
N SER A 93 4.06 -24.06 6.26
CA SER A 93 4.17 -25.23 6.26
C SER A 93 5.26 -25.67 6.81
N LEU A 94 5.81 -25.37 7.10
CA LEU A 94 6.70 -25.80 7.49
C LEU A 94 6.81 -26.54 8.17
N PRO A 95 6.70 -26.80 8.35
CA PRO A 95 7.01 -27.56 8.98
C PRO A 95 6.93 -28.27 9.08
#